data_290299de8635ffafc9f550f306dc3915
#
_entry.id   290299de8635ffafc9f550f306dc3915
#
_cell.length_a   1.000
_cell.length_b   1.000
_cell.length_c   1.000
_cell.angle_alpha   90.00
_cell.angle_beta   90.00
_cell.angle_gamma   90.00
#
_symmetry.space_group_name_H-M   'P 1'
#
loop_
_entity.id
_entity.type
_entity.pdbx_description
1 polymer ?
#
loop_
_entity_poly.entity_id
_entity_poly.type
_entity_poly.pdbx_seq_one_letter_code
_entity_poly.pdbx_strand_id
1 'polypeptide(L)'
;MNRQQRRAKARRKPDKPKPASRADMVNLAYDVVLLFAMTTLHDKYGFGKTRLADFRRHIQGMMDTVIGNFASVIDLNETLHEETGLWVIEPEQYKRRVNR
;
A
#
# COMPACT_ATOMS: atom_id res chain seq x y z
N MET A 1 13.47 19.55 -14.81
CA MET A 1 12.88 19.73 -13.47
C MET A 1 13.46 18.75 -12.49
N ASN A 2 13.78 19.21 -11.28
CA ASN A 2 14.23 18.30 -10.24
C ASN A 2 13.00 17.63 -9.56
N ARG A 3 13.28 16.69 -8.67
CA ARG A 3 12.25 15.91 -7.99
C ARG A 3 11.28 16.80 -7.19
N GLN A 4 11.83 17.79 -6.48
CA GLN A 4 10.99 18.69 -5.68
C GLN A 4 10.06 19.54 -6.53
N GLN A 5 10.54 20.01 -7.67
CA GLN A 5 9.71 20.78 -8.58
C GLN A 5 8.58 19.94 -9.17
N ARG A 6 8.84 18.68 -9.48
CA ARG A 6 7.81 17.77 -9.98
C ARG A 6 6.72 17.54 -8.93
N ARG A 7 7.12 17.36 -7.67
CA ARG A 7 6.15 17.15 -6.58
C ARG A 7 5.34 18.42 -6.31
N ALA A 8 5.98 19.58 -6.34
CA ALA A 8 5.29 20.85 -6.18
C ALA A 8 4.27 21.07 -7.28
N LYS A 9 4.65 20.78 -8.53
CA LYS A 9 3.75 20.91 -9.69
C LYS A 9 2.56 19.97 -9.58
N ALA A 10 2.77 18.75 -9.10
CA ALA A 10 1.70 17.77 -8.90
C ALA A 10 0.69 18.23 -7.85
N ARG A 11 1.12 19.03 -6.88
CA ARG A 11 0.24 19.57 -5.83
C ARG A 11 -0.63 20.72 -6.30
N ARG A 12 -0.29 21.34 -7.43
CA ARG A 12 -0.98 22.53 -7.95
C ARG A 12 -2.03 22.18 -8.98
N LYS A 13 -2.82 21.13 -8.74
CA LYS A 13 -3.91 20.80 -9.65
C LYS A 13 -4.96 21.90 -9.58
N PRO A 14 -5.32 22.49 -10.72
CA PRO A 14 -6.27 23.61 -10.74
C PRO A 14 -7.71 23.17 -10.45
N ASP A 15 -8.06 21.92 -10.74
CA ASP A 15 -9.42 21.46 -10.61
C ASP A 15 -9.57 20.57 -9.38
N LYS A 16 -10.60 20.85 -8.60
CA LYS A 16 -10.95 19.97 -7.49
C LYS A 16 -11.59 18.71 -8.06
N PRO A 17 -11.17 17.53 -7.60
CA PRO A 17 -11.80 16.29 -8.04
C PRO A 17 -13.26 16.25 -7.58
N LYS A 18 -14.09 15.59 -8.35
CA LYS A 18 -15.48 15.36 -7.95
C LYS A 18 -15.52 14.52 -6.70
N PRO A 19 -16.55 14.69 -5.85
CA PRO A 19 -16.72 13.80 -4.70
C PRO A 19 -16.73 12.35 -5.15
N ALA A 20 -15.85 11.55 -4.56
CA ALA A 20 -15.71 10.15 -4.91
C ALA A 20 -16.66 9.31 -4.07
N SER A 21 -17.11 8.17 -4.60
CA SER A 21 -17.83 7.19 -3.81
C SER A 21 -16.91 6.61 -2.74
N ARG A 22 -17.51 5.93 -1.75
CA ARG A 22 -16.71 5.26 -0.72
C ARG A 22 -15.75 4.24 -1.33
N ALA A 23 -16.21 3.47 -2.33
CA ALA A 23 -15.37 2.50 -3.01
C ALA A 23 -14.20 3.18 -3.73
N ASP A 24 -14.45 4.30 -4.40
CA ASP A 24 -13.40 5.07 -5.05
C ASP A 24 -12.38 5.59 -4.05
N MET A 25 -12.83 6.05 -2.90
CA MET A 25 -11.94 6.55 -1.85
C MET A 25 -11.07 5.44 -1.28
N VAL A 26 -11.64 4.24 -1.09
CA VAL A 26 -10.88 3.09 -0.61
C VAL A 26 -9.80 2.70 -1.63
N ASN A 27 -10.17 2.64 -2.92
CA ASN A 27 -9.23 2.32 -3.98
C ASN A 27 -8.12 3.36 -4.08
N LEU A 28 -8.48 4.64 -3.95
CA LEU A 28 -7.49 5.71 -3.97
C LEU A 28 -6.54 5.63 -2.78
N ALA A 29 -7.06 5.35 -1.59
CA ALA A 29 -6.24 5.20 -0.39
C ALA A 29 -5.24 4.06 -0.57
N TYR A 30 -5.67 2.95 -1.15
CA TYR A 30 -4.80 1.82 -1.45
C TYR A 30 -3.69 2.23 -2.43
N ASP A 31 -4.06 2.94 -3.51
CA ASP A 31 -3.09 3.40 -4.49
C ASP A 31 -2.08 4.37 -3.88
N VAL A 32 -2.52 5.22 -2.97
CA VAL A 32 -1.63 6.17 -2.28
C VAL A 32 -0.63 5.43 -1.41
N VAL A 33 -1.07 4.41 -0.67
CA VAL A 33 -0.16 3.59 0.14
C VAL A 33 0.87 2.88 -0.76
N LEU A 34 0.42 2.32 -1.86
CA LEU A 34 1.31 1.68 -2.81
C LEU A 34 2.32 2.68 -3.38
N LEU A 35 1.85 3.89 -3.72
CA LEU A 35 2.74 4.94 -4.20
C LEU A 35 3.81 5.29 -3.15
N PHE A 36 3.42 5.43 -1.89
CA PHE A 36 4.37 5.73 -0.82
C PHE A 36 5.41 4.61 -0.68
N ALA A 37 4.96 3.35 -0.75
CA ALA A 37 5.87 2.21 -0.68
C ALA A 37 6.85 2.21 -1.84
N MET A 38 6.38 2.43 -3.06
CA MET A 38 7.24 2.44 -4.24
C MET A 38 8.20 3.63 -4.22
N THR A 39 7.73 4.79 -3.76
CA THR A 39 8.59 5.97 -3.62
C THR A 39 9.70 5.71 -2.60
N THR A 40 9.36 5.08 -1.49
CA THR A 40 10.35 4.73 -0.46
C THR A 40 11.41 3.77 -1.01
N LEU A 41 10.97 2.74 -1.75
CA LEU A 41 11.89 1.79 -2.35
C LEU A 41 12.83 2.47 -3.34
N HIS A 42 12.32 3.42 -4.10
CA HIS A 42 13.13 4.18 -5.03
C HIS A 42 14.12 5.10 -4.31
N ASP A 43 13.63 5.87 -3.32
CA ASP A 43 14.44 6.90 -2.67
C ASP A 43 15.47 6.30 -1.70
N LYS A 44 15.10 5.25 -0.96
CA LYS A 44 15.92 4.72 0.11
C LYS A 44 16.72 3.48 -0.29
N TYR A 45 16.20 2.69 -1.21
CA TYR A 45 16.80 1.41 -1.57
C TYR A 45 17.27 1.37 -3.03
N GLY A 46 17.12 2.47 -3.77
CA GLY A 46 17.67 2.58 -5.12
C GLY A 46 16.93 1.77 -6.18
N PHE A 47 15.69 1.39 -5.94
CA PHE A 47 14.92 0.65 -6.93
C PHE A 47 14.65 1.50 -8.16
N GLY A 48 15.01 0.99 -9.34
CA GLY A 48 14.68 1.62 -10.61
C GLY A 48 13.36 1.10 -11.16
N LYS A 49 13.09 1.48 -12.42
CA LYS A 49 11.81 1.15 -13.07
C LYS A 49 11.49 -0.34 -13.06
N THR A 50 12.49 -1.18 -13.40
CA THR A 50 12.27 -2.62 -13.50
C THR A 50 11.91 -3.24 -12.15
N ARG A 51 12.65 -2.88 -11.09
CA ARG A 51 12.38 -3.40 -9.76
C ARG A 51 11.07 -2.88 -9.19
N LEU A 52 10.72 -1.63 -9.46
CA LEU A 52 9.44 -1.06 -9.02
C LEU A 52 8.27 -1.73 -9.72
N ALA A 53 8.40 -1.97 -11.02
CA ALA A 53 7.34 -2.66 -11.77
C ALA A 53 7.16 -4.09 -11.25
N ASP A 54 8.26 -4.76 -10.94
CA ASP A 54 8.23 -6.11 -10.38
C ASP A 54 7.58 -6.13 -8.99
N PHE A 55 7.96 -5.18 -8.15
CA PHE A 55 7.36 -5.02 -6.82
C PHE A 55 5.83 -4.82 -6.92
N ARG A 56 5.40 -3.92 -7.80
CA ARG A 56 3.97 -3.66 -8.00
C ARG A 56 3.23 -4.90 -8.46
N ARG A 57 3.82 -5.66 -9.39
CA ARG A 57 3.22 -6.90 -9.87
C ARG A 57 3.04 -7.93 -8.76
N HIS A 58 4.04 -8.05 -7.88
CA HIS A 58 3.97 -8.96 -6.74
C HIS A 58 2.86 -8.54 -5.76
N ILE A 59 2.76 -7.25 -5.46
CA ILE A 59 1.70 -6.74 -4.58
C ILE A 59 0.32 -7.01 -5.18
N GLN A 60 0.14 -6.77 -6.48
CA GLN A 60 -1.13 -7.03 -7.13
C GLN A 60 -1.49 -8.51 -7.12
N GLY A 61 -0.50 -9.38 -7.32
CA GLY A 61 -0.71 -10.82 -7.25
C GLY A 61 -1.13 -11.28 -5.86
N MET A 62 -0.49 -10.75 -4.82
CA MET A 62 -0.88 -11.03 -3.44
C MET A 62 -2.30 -10.53 -3.14
N MET A 63 -2.64 -9.34 -3.62
CA MET A 63 -3.98 -8.80 -3.44
C MET A 63 -5.03 -9.68 -4.08
N ASP A 64 -4.78 -10.13 -5.30
CA ASP A 64 -5.72 -10.99 -6.02
C ASP A 64 -5.92 -12.34 -5.30
N THR A 65 -4.87 -12.82 -4.63
CA THR A 65 -4.90 -14.12 -3.97
C THR A 65 -5.54 -14.06 -2.59
N VAL A 66 -5.24 -13.02 -1.80
CA VAL A 66 -5.62 -12.98 -0.38
C VAL A 66 -6.78 -12.04 -0.08
N ILE A 67 -7.09 -11.11 -0.99
CA ILE A 67 -8.18 -10.17 -0.74
C ILE A 67 -9.50 -10.94 -0.67
N GLY A 68 -10.32 -10.63 0.32
CA GLY A 68 -11.54 -11.39 0.58
C GLY A 68 -11.34 -12.62 1.44
N ASN A 69 -10.08 -13.02 1.70
CA ASN A 69 -9.77 -14.12 2.62
C ASN A 69 -9.03 -13.55 3.83
N PHE A 70 -9.80 -13.20 4.85
CA PHE A 70 -9.25 -12.56 6.05
C PHE A 70 -8.28 -13.46 6.81
N ALA A 71 -8.55 -14.79 6.82
CA ALA A 71 -7.66 -15.74 7.47
C ALA A 71 -6.26 -15.75 6.83
N SER A 72 -6.19 -15.64 5.50
CA SER A 72 -4.90 -15.59 4.80
C SER A 72 -4.14 -14.30 5.11
N VAL A 73 -4.85 -13.18 5.29
CA VAL A 73 -4.22 -11.92 5.70
C VAL A 73 -3.63 -12.04 7.10
N ILE A 74 -4.38 -12.66 8.04
CA ILE A 74 -3.89 -12.89 9.40
C ILE A 74 -2.65 -13.78 9.37
N ASP A 75 -2.70 -14.87 8.63
CA ASP A 75 -1.56 -15.80 8.54
C ASP A 75 -0.32 -15.10 7.99
N LEU A 76 -0.49 -14.29 6.96
CA LEU A 76 0.62 -13.54 6.38
C LEU A 76 1.23 -12.55 7.38
N ASN A 77 0.37 -11.84 8.10
CA ASN A 77 0.81 -10.88 9.12
C ASN A 77 1.61 -11.58 10.23
N GLU A 78 1.12 -12.72 10.69
CA GLU A 78 1.79 -13.49 11.73
C GLU A 78 3.11 -14.11 11.24
N THR A 79 3.14 -14.60 10.02
CA THR A 79 4.34 -15.16 9.41
C THR A 79 5.43 -14.09 9.29
N LEU A 80 5.06 -12.90 8.82
CA LEU A 80 6.02 -11.82 8.70
C LEU A 80 6.58 -11.43 10.06
N HIS A 81 5.73 -11.40 11.09
CA HIS A 81 6.18 -11.13 12.45
C HIS A 81 7.16 -12.21 12.93
N GLU A 82 6.86 -13.47 12.68
CA GLU A 82 7.75 -14.57 13.06
C GLU A 82 9.11 -14.46 12.40
N GLU A 83 9.14 -14.04 11.15
CA GLU A 83 10.38 -13.94 10.39
C GLU A 83 11.19 -12.69 10.70
N THR A 84 10.53 -11.58 11.02
CA THR A 84 11.21 -10.27 11.15
C THR A 84 11.09 -9.64 12.52
N GLY A 85 10.19 -10.12 13.36
CA GLY A 85 9.89 -9.48 14.64
C GLY A 85 8.99 -8.26 14.55
N LEU A 86 8.53 -7.92 13.34
CA LEU A 86 7.76 -6.69 13.11
C LEU A 86 6.29 -7.02 12.86
N TRP A 87 5.40 -6.27 13.53
CA TRP A 87 3.97 -6.32 13.25
C TRP A 87 3.61 -5.22 12.27
N VAL A 88 3.08 -5.58 11.11
CA VAL A 88 2.53 -4.60 10.16
C VAL A 88 1.12 -4.21 10.58
N ILE A 89 0.32 -5.21 10.93
CA ILE A 89 -1.02 -4.99 11.48
C ILE A 89 -0.99 -5.44 12.94
N GLU A 90 -1.38 -4.56 13.84
CA GLU A 90 -1.45 -4.93 15.25
C GLU A 90 -2.52 -6.00 15.44
N PRO A 91 -2.19 -7.15 16.05
CA PRO A 91 -3.16 -8.25 16.17
C PRO A 91 -4.45 -7.85 16.88
N GLU A 92 -4.39 -6.88 17.78
CA GLU A 92 -5.58 -6.43 18.48
C GLU A 92 -6.64 -5.85 17.56
N GLN A 93 -6.24 -5.31 16.41
CA GLN A 93 -7.17 -4.73 15.45
C GLN A 93 -8.11 -5.78 14.87
N TYR A 94 -7.61 -6.97 14.54
CA TYR A 94 -8.47 -8.02 14.00
C TYR A 94 -9.03 -8.95 15.08
N LYS A 95 -8.34 -9.12 16.20
CA LYS A 95 -8.86 -9.95 17.30
C LYS A 95 -10.14 -9.38 17.88
N ARG A 96 -10.23 -8.06 18.01
CA ARG A 96 -11.45 -7.41 18.48
C ARG A 96 -12.63 -7.65 17.55
N ARG A 97 -12.37 -7.72 16.24
CA ARG A 97 -13.42 -7.92 15.24
C ARG A 97 -13.89 -9.35 15.18
N VAL A 98 -12.98 -10.30 15.44
CA VAL A 98 -13.28 -11.74 15.34
C VAL A 98 -13.99 -12.25 16.58
N ASN A 99 -13.77 -11.65 17.73
CA ASN A 99 -14.31 -12.10 19.02
C ASN A 99 -15.69 -11.52 19.35
N ARG A 100 -16.38 -11.00 18.38
CA ARG A 100 -17.76 -10.53 18.59
C ARG A 100 -18.77 -11.64 18.42
#